data_3f7cf45a865a448769d3073706a26883
#
_entry.id   3f7cf45a865a448769d3073706a26883
#
_cell.length_a   1.000
_cell.length_b   1.000
_cell.length_c   1.000
_cell.angle_alpha   90.00
_cell.angle_beta   90.00
_cell.angle_gamma   90.00
#
_symmetry.space_group_name_H-M   'P 1'
#
loop_
_entity.id
_entity.type
_entity.pdbx_description
1 polymer ?
#
loop_
_entity_poly.entity_id
_entity_poly.type
_entity_poly.pdbx_seq_one_letter_code
_entity_poly.pdbx_strand_id
1 'polypeptide(L)'
;MDSDTRGPEAARTRRPRGIRRAVRGASAAVALALVAGLAACSPTTGIVADSEIRAALPTSFTSYNAASRTGATDGNREIVHATNSRFSEVSADGTVATDPGYGSAEVVSRDPFTVQYTVAEGVRWSDGEPVDAADLLLAWAAGSGALDTPGFDASGYVDEATGGYTGALPAETVFFDAAKDEALAHVTRTPEIGDGGRSITMVFDEYTPDWRLAFEVGLPAHSVVQLGLDMSSPGRAKQTLVDAVQDREPELLSPISDAWNRGFGVAEIAAHPDRAVGSGPYAVESIDPGASVTLRANRYYTGLHRASVERIVVSTIEDPDAAVAALRAGDVDVIAPEADADVVDALADVDGAKVVTGSSATWERLDLQTLGARDPAMSDVAVRTAFLSTVPREAIVRAVVAPVDPDATTRDSFVLAPGADGYDDQVRANGSSRFDEVDVDEARQLLASVGQAAPEVCVLYDPADPRRVAAFEAIRDSAQKAGFVVTDCSTPQWESVLDQPGAYDVALVGSADAYPSVAAIRQAHEDRADARDGLATADPDVASLFASLGRTEDDDARGELLLRLDRRMYGDRTGLPLYQRPAVAAMQGRVGGVQVSPHQAGILDDAWRWTLSPAAP
;
A
#
# COMPACT_ATOMS: atom_id res chain seq x y z
N MET A 1 -33.61 -70.72 36.15
CA MET A 1 -32.82 -71.74 35.41
C MET A 1 -31.41 -71.15 35.32
N ASP A 2 -30.68 -71.39 36.39
CA ASP A 2 -29.70 -72.51 36.52
C ASP A 2 -28.62 -72.42 35.47
N SER A 3 -27.37 -72.39 35.73
CA SER A 3 -26.52 -72.81 36.87
C SER A 3 -25.07 -72.44 36.47
N ASP A 4 -24.29 -71.92 37.38
CA ASP A 4 -23.23 -72.67 38.06
C ASP A 4 -22.02 -73.02 37.15
N THR A 5 -20.76 -72.87 37.45
CA THR A 5 -19.94 -73.11 38.63
C THR A 5 -18.45 -72.81 38.34
N ARG A 6 -17.78 -72.35 39.40
CA ARG A 6 -16.41 -72.75 39.85
C ARG A 6 -15.15 -72.35 39.06
N GLY A 7 -14.29 -71.62 39.80
CA GLY A 7 -12.87 -71.54 39.54
C GLY A 7 -12.07 -72.81 39.84
N PRO A 8 -10.75 -72.79 39.69
CA PRO A 8 -9.91 -72.79 40.89
C PRO A 8 -8.60 -71.97 40.77
N GLU A 9 -8.21 -71.44 41.85
CA GLU A 9 -7.06 -71.75 42.73
C GLU A 9 -5.62 -71.38 42.23
N ALA A 10 -4.95 -70.72 43.11
CA ALA A 10 -3.66 -70.04 43.09
C ALA A 10 -2.42 -70.94 42.85
N ALA A 11 -1.40 -70.35 42.24
CA ALA A 11 -0.04 -70.75 42.45
C ALA A 11 0.85 -69.53 42.70
N ARG A 12 1.32 -69.40 43.91
CA ARG A 12 2.35 -68.43 44.35
C ARG A 12 3.72 -68.86 43.80
N THR A 13 4.36 -68.05 42.97
CA THR A 13 5.81 -68.15 42.75
C THR A 13 6.52 -66.84 43.13
N ARG A 14 7.50 -66.99 43.97
CA ARG A 14 8.37 -65.94 44.53
C ARG A 14 9.21 -65.28 43.44
N ARG A 15 9.13 -63.97 43.32
CA ARG A 15 10.03 -63.16 42.50
C ARG A 15 11.24 -62.71 43.34
N PRO A 16 12.50 -62.75 42.81
CA PRO A 16 13.68 -62.23 43.52
C PRO A 16 13.70 -60.71 43.49
N ARG A 17 13.97 -60.11 44.65
CA ARG A 17 14.24 -58.66 44.85
C ARG A 17 15.67 -58.36 44.34
N GLY A 18 15.85 -57.70 43.18
CA GLY A 18 17.19 -57.28 42.78
C GLY A 18 17.32 -56.39 41.55
N ILE A 19 16.30 -56.24 40.71
CA ILE A 19 16.44 -55.57 39.38
C ILE A 19 15.72 -54.19 39.28
N ARG A 20 15.07 -53.72 40.35
CA ARG A 20 14.27 -52.48 40.23
C ARG A 20 15.05 -51.17 40.46
N ARG A 21 16.37 -51.19 40.81
CA ARG A 21 17.17 -49.96 41.01
C ARG A 21 17.99 -49.53 39.80
N ALA A 22 18.31 -50.37 38.86
CA ALA A 22 19.11 -50.02 37.67
C ALA A 22 18.28 -49.42 36.51
N VAL A 23 16.96 -49.72 36.42
CA VAL A 23 16.10 -49.21 35.32
C VAL A 23 15.60 -47.77 35.59
N ARG A 24 15.55 -47.31 36.86
CA ARG A 24 15.12 -45.94 37.17
C ARG A 24 16.21 -44.89 36.91
N GLY A 25 17.48 -45.25 36.93
CA GLY A 25 18.60 -44.33 36.62
C GLY A 25 18.78 -44.08 35.12
N ALA A 26 18.55 -45.08 34.27
CA ALA A 26 18.68 -44.93 32.83
C ALA A 26 17.51 -44.14 32.19
N SER A 27 16.30 -44.28 32.71
CA SER A 27 15.13 -43.52 32.21
C SER A 27 15.17 -42.03 32.57
N ALA A 28 15.77 -41.66 33.70
CA ALA A 28 15.94 -40.27 34.09
C ALA A 28 17.04 -39.55 33.30
N ALA A 29 18.11 -40.26 32.93
CA ALA A 29 19.20 -39.70 32.11
C ALA A 29 18.78 -39.50 30.64
N VAL A 30 17.97 -40.40 30.08
CA VAL A 30 17.41 -40.26 28.70
C VAL A 30 16.34 -39.17 28.66
N ALA A 31 15.51 -39.02 29.68
CA ALA A 31 14.54 -37.94 29.77
C ALA A 31 15.19 -36.56 29.92
N LEU A 32 16.29 -36.43 30.69
CA LEU A 32 17.06 -35.18 30.79
C LEU A 32 17.81 -34.83 29.50
N ALA A 33 18.34 -35.82 28.78
CA ALA A 33 18.99 -35.60 27.48
C ALA A 33 18.01 -35.22 26.37
N LEU A 34 16.75 -35.73 26.39
CA LEU A 34 15.70 -35.34 25.47
C LEU A 34 15.14 -33.93 25.77
N VAL A 35 15.06 -33.51 27.01
CA VAL A 35 14.65 -32.15 27.39
C VAL A 35 15.77 -31.13 27.07
N ALA A 36 17.04 -31.49 27.20
CA ALA A 36 18.16 -30.63 26.79
C ALA A 36 18.32 -30.55 25.27
N GLY A 37 17.93 -31.59 24.52
CA GLY A 37 17.92 -31.59 23.03
C GLY A 37 16.76 -30.80 22.42
N LEU A 38 15.65 -30.64 23.14
CA LEU A 38 14.51 -29.82 22.70
C LEU A 38 14.67 -28.33 23.03
N ALA A 39 15.56 -27.99 23.97
CA ALA A 39 15.90 -26.59 24.26
C ALA A 39 16.91 -25.99 23.25
N ALA A 40 17.55 -26.80 22.40
CA ALA A 40 18.55 -26.33 21.43
C ALA A 40 17.97 -25.97 20.05
N CYS A 41 16.63 -26.12 19.85
CA CYS A 41 15.93 -25.78 18.62
C CYS A 41 14.70 -24.90 18.87
N SER A 42 14.65 -24.12 19.94
CA SER A 42 13.74 -22.98 19.99
C SER A 42 14.37 -21.91 19.12
N PRO A 43 13.71 -21.41 18.05
CA PRO A 43 14.18 -20.21 17.39
C PRO A 43 14.27 -19.15 18.47
N THR A 44 15.40 -18.49 18.59
CA THR A 44 15.58 -17.33 19.46
C THR A 44 14.63 -16.24 18.97
N THR A 45 13.40 -16.22 19.47
CA THR A 45 12.37 -15.21 19.20
C THR A 45 12.65 -13.97 20.05
N GLY A 46 13.86 -13.42 19.95
CA GLY A 46 14.27 -12.24 20.69
C GLY A 46 15.05 -11.30 19.78
N ILE A 47 14.89 -10.01 20.00
CA ILE A 47 15.70 -8.97 19.38
C ILE A 47 17.17 -9.29 19.62
N VAL A 48 17.97 -9.31 18.55
CA VAL A 48 19.43 -9.46 18.66
C VAL A 48 19.99 -8.12 19.14
N ALA A 49 20.54 -8.10 20.35
CA ALA A 49 21.10 -6.88 20.94
C ALA A 49 22.23 -6.32 20.08
N ASP A 50 22.32 -4.99 19.99
CA ASP A 50 23.30 -4.25 19.20
C ASP A 50 23.27 -4.58 17.68
N SER A 51 22.21 -5.21 17.19
CA SER A 51 22.03 -5.47 15.76
C SER A 51 21.51 -4.22 15.04
N GLU A 52 22.12 -3.93 13.89
CA GLU A 52 21.76 -2.80 13.05
C GLU A 52 21.78 -3.19 11.57
N ILE A 53 20.74 -2.80 10.84
CA ILE A 53 20.66 -2.84 9.37
C ILE A 53 20.59 -1.40 8.87
N ARG A 54 21.45 -1.07 7.91
CA ARG A 54 21.44 0.21 7.21
C ARG A 54 20.76 0.00 5.85
N ALA A 55 19.60 0.61 5.67
CA ALA A 55 18.86 0.56 4.43
C ALA A 55 18.97 1.90 3.69
N ALA A 56 18.93 1.86 2.36
CA ALA A 56 18.77 3.06 1.55
C ALA A 56 17.57 2.92 0.63
N LEU A 57 16.72 3.95 0.63
CA LEU A 57 15.52 4.07 -0.21
C LEU A 57 15.66 5.23 -1.18
N PRO A 58 15.03 5.18 -2.36
CA PRO A 58 15.10 6.26 -3.34
C PRO A 58 14.25 7.48 -2.95
N THR A 59 13.31 7.33 -2.03
CA THR A 59 12.33 8.35 -1.63
C THR A 59 12.63 8.90 -0.25
N SER A 60 12.48 10.22 -0.11
CA SER A 60 12.75 10.93 1.15
C SER A 60 11.59 10.81 2.12
N PHE A 61 11.92 10.69 3.42
CA PHE A 61 10.96 10.86 4.49
C PHE A 61 10.76 12.36 4.79
N THR A 62 9.52 12.83 4.64
CA THR A 62 9.16 14.26 4.78
C THR A 62 8.14 14.53 5.88
N SER A 63 7.34 13.53 6.27
CA SER A 63 6.30 13.67 7.30
C SER A 63 5.99 12.35 7.98
N TYR A 64 5.77 12.39 9.29
CA TYR A 64 5.24 11.25 10.04
C TYR A 64 3.71 11.12 9.96
N ASN A 65 3.03 12.15 9.44
CA ASN A 65 1.60 12.10 9.15
C ASN A 65 1.36 11.66 7.69
N ALA A 66 1.52 10.37 7.40
CA ALA A 66 1.29 9.80 6.07
C ALA A 66 -0.20 9.83 5.64
N ALA A 67 -1.13 10.13 6.55
CA ALA A 67 -2.55 10.29 6.24
C ALA A 67 -2.90 11.70 5.75
N SER A 68 -2.01 12.70 5.90
CA SER A 68 -2.25 14.04 5.36
C SER A 68 -2.04 14.07 3.84
N ARG A 69 -2.72 14.97 3.15
CA ARG A 69 -2.61 15.14 1.69
C ARG A 69 -1.14 15.34 1.24
N THR A 70 -0.38 16.16 1.94
CA THR A 70 1.05 16.40 1.62
C THR A 70 1.98 15.32 2.15
N GLY A 71 1.55 14.53 3.13
CA GLY A 71 2.32 13.45 3.72
C GLY A 71 2.06 12.07 3.07
N ALA A 72 1.08 11.95 2.19
CA ALA A 72 0.70 10.70 1.53
C ALA A 72 1.69 10.31 0.40
N THR A 73 2.98 10.20 0.74
CA THR A 73 4.06 9.78 -0.17
C THR A 73 4.56 8.38 0.17
N ASP A 74 5.15 7.68 -0.78
CA ASP A 74 5.64 6.31 -0.57
C ASP A 74 6.73 6.26 0.50
N GLY A 75 7.71 7.18 0.48
CA GLY A 75 8.74 7.24 1.52
C GLY A 75 8.20 7.46 2.93
N ASN A 76 7.11 8.23 3.08
CA ASN A 76 6.45 8.41 4.37
C ASN A 76 5.67 7.16 4.78
N ARG A 77 4.94 6.54 3.83
CA ARG A 77 4.19 5.31 4.09
C ARG A 77 5.10 4.18 4.54
N GLU A 78 6.24 3.98 3.90
CA GLU A 78 7.19 2.94 4.30
C GLU A 78 7.64 3.08 5.76
N ILE A 79 8.01 4.29 6.21
CA ILE A 79 8.39 4.55 7.61
C ILE A 79 7.21 4.36 8.56
N VAL A 80 6.03 4.88 8.19
CA VAL A 80 4.82 4.79 9.02
C VAL A 80 4.32 3.35 9.13
N HIS A 81 4.40 2.55 8.05
CA HIS A 81 4.01 1.14 8.07
C HIS A 81 4.94 0.30 8.94
N ALA A 82 6.25 0.59 8.98
CA ALA A 82 7.18 -0.07 9.89
C ALA A 82 6.95 0.31 11.37
N THR A 83 6.33 1.47 11.64
CA THR A 83 6.20 2.03 13.00
C THR A 83 4.78 2.01 13.56
N ASN A 84 3.76 1.73 12.78
CA ASN A 84 2.36 1.66 13.22
C ASN A 84 1.74 0.29 12.98
N SER A 85 0.85 -0.09 13.89
CA SER A 85 -0.02 -1.27 13.76
C SER A 85 -1.35 -0.89 13.11
N ARG A 86 -1.97 -1.87 12.44
CA ARG A 86 -3.23 -1.71 11.72
C ARG A 86 -4.20 -2.84 12.11
N PHE A 87 -5.52 -2.58 12.01
CA PHE A 87 -6.53 -3.62 12.22
C PHE A 87 -6.49 -4.68 11.12
N SER A 88 -6.21 -4.23 9.91
CA SER A 88 -6.02 -5.08 8.72
C SER A 88 -4.90 -4.51 7.86
N GLU A 89 -4.22 -5.38 7.15
CA GLU A 89 -3.14 -5.04 6.23
C GLU A 89 -3.19 -5.93 4.99
N VAL A 90 -2.62 -5.46 3.91
CA VAL A 90 -2.43 -6.28 2.72
C VAL A 90 -1.09 -6.99 2.84
N SER A 91 -1.13 -8.32 2.88
CA SER A 91 0.07 -9.15 2.92
C SER A 91 0.79 -9.13 1.57
N ALA A 92 2.07 -9.55 1.56
CA ALA A 92 2.86 -9.58 0.34
C ALA A 92 2.29 -10.49 -0.78
N ASP A 93 1.38 -11.40 -0.46
CA ASP A 93 0.63 -12.24 -1.40
C ASP A 93 -0.71 -11.64 -1.85
N GLY A 94 -1.02 -10.40 -1.45
CA GLY A 94 -2.25 -9.69 -1.81
C GLY A 94 -3.47 -10.04 -0.96
N THR A 95 -3.33 -10.90 0.05
CA THR A 95 -4.44 -11.21 0.95
C THR A 95 -4.62 -10.15 2.03
N VAL A 96 -5.87 -9.84 2.39
CA VAL A 96 -6.17 -8.95 3.53
C VAL A 96 -6.08 -9.76 4.81
N ALA A 97 -5.02 -9.51 5.58
CA ALA A 97 -4.79 -10.12 6.89
C ALA A 97 -5.27 -9.19 8.02
N THR A 98 -5.70 -9.78 9.13
CA THR A 98 -6.03 -9.03 10.36
C THR A 98 -4.95 -9.23 11.41
N ASP A 99 -4.62 -8.19 12.18
CA ASP A 99 -3.72 -8.32 13.34
C ASP A 99 -4.53 -8.36 14.66
N PRO A 100 -4.88 -9.55 15.17
CA PRO A 100 -5.58 -9.68 16.45
C PRO A 100 -4.72 -9.22 17.64
N GLY A 101 -3.40 -9.05 17.45
CA GLY A 101 -2.51 -8.47 18.45
C GLY A 101 -2.68 -6.97 18.59
N TYR A 102 -3.15 -6.29 17.53
CA TYR A 102 -3.54 -4.89 17.58
C TYR A 102 -5.01 -4.71 17.94
N GLY A 103 -5.91 -5.51 17.34
CA GLY A 103 -7.32 -5.40 17.65
C GLY A 103 -8.22 -6.20 16.71
N SER A 104 -9.50 -5.83 16.70
CA SER A 104 -10.51 -6.41 15.81
C SER A 104 -11.38 -5.33 15.18
N ALA A 105 -11.86 -5.63 13.97
CA ALA A 105 -12.87 -4.87 13.26
C ALA A 105 -14.02 -5.83 12.93
N GLU A 106 -15.19 -5.62 13.52
CA GLU A 106 -16.32 -6.54 13.44
C GLU A 106 -17.58 -5.85 12.93
N VAL A 107 -18.25 -6.45 11.95
CA VAL A 107 -19.57 -5.99 11.50
C VAL A 107 -20.60 -6.38 12.54
N VAL A 108 -21.15 -5.39 13.25
CA VAL A 108 -22.16 -5.59 14.32
C VAL A 108 -23.59 -5.43 13.82
N SER A 109 -23.78 -4.75 12.68
CA SER A 109 -25.08 -4.65 12.00
C SER A 109 -24.86 -4.51 10.48
N ARG A 110 -25.79 -5.03 9.70
CA ARG A 110 -25.80 -4.87 8.24
C ARG A 110 -26.81 -3.83 7.74
N ASP A 111 -27.75 -3.42 8.59
CA ASP A 111 -28.76 -2.40 8.29
C ASP A 111 -29.14 -1.64 9.59
N PRO A 112 -28.63 -0.39 9.74
CA PRO A 112 -27.58 0.24 8.95
C PRO A 112 -26.25 -0.52 9.06
N PHE A 113 -25.39 -0.41 8.03
CA PHE A 113 -24.07 -1.02 8.06
C PHE A 113 -23.24 -0.41 9.18
N THR A 114 -22.80 -1.24 10.10
CA THR A 114 -22.17 -0.79 11.35
C THR A 114 -20.99 -1.68 11.69
N VAL A 115 -19.83 -1.06 11.91
CA VAL A 115 -18.59 -1.75 12.25
C VAL A 115 -18.10 -1.27 13.61
N GLN A 116 -17.72 -2.20 14.47
CA GLN A 116 -17.03 -1.91 15.73
C GLN A 116 -15.54 -2.21 15.57
N TYR A 117 -14.72 -1.20 15.86
CA TYR A 117 -13.26 -1.32 15.95
C TYR A 117 -12.86 -1.36 17.41
N THR A 118 -12.14 -2.40 17.82
CA THR A 118 -11.72 -2.60 19.21
C THR A 118 -10.22 -2.83 19.29
N VAL A 119 -9.50 -1.97 20.01
CA VAL A 119 -8.07 -2.14 20.30
C VAL A 119 -7.89 -3.26 21.33
N ALA A 120 -6.95 -4.16 21.09
CA ALA A 120 -6.63 -5.26 22.00
C ALA A 120 -6.10 -4.73 23.34
N GLU A 121 -6.30 -5.52 24.40
CA GLU A 121 -5.83 -5.14 25.73
C GLU A 121 -4.29 -5.08 25.80
N GLY A 122 -3.77 -3.98 26.34
CA GLY A 122 -2.33 -3.80 26.55
C GLY A 122 -1.59 -3.19 25.35
N VAL A 123 -2.26 -2.90 24.25
CA VAL A 123 -1.64 -2.17 23.13
C VAL A 123 -1.27 -0.76 23.59
N ARG A 124 -0.04 -0.36 23.26
CA ARG A 124 0.54 0.93 23.66
C ARG A 124 1.25 1.59 22.50
N TRP A 125 1.28 2.88 22.56
CA TRP A 125 2.20 3.71 21.81
C TRP A 125 3.67 3.51 22.29
N SER A 126 4.63 3.90 21.49
CA SER A 126 6.07 3.72 21.76
C SER A 126 6.59 4.59 22.93
N ASP A 127 5.83 5.58 23.36
CA ASP A 127 6.07 6.35 24.59
C ASP A 127 5.51 5.68 25.86
N GLY A 128 4.67 4.66 25.67
CA GLY A 128 4.06 3.87 26.74
C GLY A 128 2.62 4.25 27.07
N GLU A 129 2.05 5.30 26.47
CA GLU A 129 0.64 5.61 26.62
C GLU A 129 -0.24 4.53 25.94
N PRO A 130 -1.42 4.20 26.50
CA PRO A 130 -2.30 3.22 25.87
C PRO A 130 -2.87 3.73 24.55
N VAL A 131 -3.07 2.84 23.57
CA VAL A 131 -3.93 3.10 22.42
C VAL A 131 -5.38 2.88 22.85
N ASP A 132 -6.25 3.87 22.63
CA ASP A 132 -7.64 3.84 23.11
C ASP A 132 -8.62 4.55 22.15
N ALA A 133 -9.88 4.66 22.58
CA ALA A 133 -10.95 5.25 21.77
C ALA A 133 -10.69 6.72 21.37
N ALA A 134 -9.88 7.48 22.10
CA ALA A 134 -9.53 8.83 21.69
C ALA A 134 -8.66 8.84 20.42
N ASP A 135 -7.74 7.87 20.31
CA ASP A 135 -6.90 7.70 19.12
C ASP A 135 -7.76 7.29 17.91
N LEU A 136 -8.72 6.38 18.13
CA LEU A 136 -9.67 5.97 17.09
C LEU A 136 -10.58 7.15 16.64
N LEU A 137 -11.04 7.98 17.58
CA LEU A 137 -11.84 9.16 17.25
C LEU A 137 -11.06 10.21 16.46
N LEU A 138 -9.76 10.43 16.78
CA LEU A 138 -8.91 11.32 16.00
C LEU A 138 -8.76 10.82 14.55
N ALA A 139 -8.51 9.52 14.38
CA ALA A 139 -8.37 8.92 13.06
C ALA A 139 -9.66 9.04 12.23
N TRP A 140 -10.83 8.80 12.87
CA TRP A 140 -12.12 9.04 12.23
C TRP A 140 -12.34 10.52 11.89
N ALA A 141 -12.07 11.44 12.81
CA ALA A 141 -12.25 12.87 12.60
C ALA A 141 -11.44 13.39 11.40
N ALA A 142 -10.19 12.93 11.30
CA ALA A 142 -9.31 13.30 10.20
C ALA A 142 -9.73 12.66 8.86
N GLY A 143 -9.99 11.34 8.85
CA GLY A 143 -10.24 10.59 7.62
C GLY A 143 -11.64 10.80 7.02
N SER A 144 -12.67 11.06 7.86
CA SER A 144 -14.06 11.20 7.40
C SER A 144 -14.41 12.58 6.85
N GLY A 145 -13.73 13.64 7.35
CA GLY A 145 -14.13 15.03 7.10
C GLY A 145 -15.46 15.45 7.73
N ALA A 146 -16.08 14.61 8.58
CA ALA A 146 -17.38 14.87 9.19
C ALA A 146 -17.39 16.04 10.19
N LEU A 147 -16.21 16.47 10.63
CA LEU A 147 -16.02 17.62 11.52
C LEU A 147 -15.50 18.85 10.80
N ASP A 148 -15.12 18.76 9.53
CA ASP A 148 -14.62 19.89 8.77
C ASP A 148 -15.67 21.00 8.66
N THR A 149 -15.23 22.24 8.70
CA THR A 149 -16.10 23.42 8.53
C THR A 149 -16.77 23.37 7.16
N PRO A 150 -18.10 23.31 7.08
CA PRO A 150 -18.81 23.16 5.81
C PRO A 150 -18.48 24.27 4.81
N GLY A 151 -18.12 23.89 3.57
CA GLY A 151 -17.82 24.84 2.50
C GLY A 151 -16.49 25.57 2.66
N PHE A 152 -15.64 25.19 3.59
CA PHE A 152 -14.28 25.73 3.68
C PHE A 152 -13.44 25.21 2.52
N ASP A 153 -12.77 26.12 1.81
CA ASP A 153 -11.82 25.82 0.73
C ASP A 153 -10.42 26.23 1.20
N ALA A 154 -9.54 25.24 1.32
CA ALA A 154 -8.16 25.42 1.74
C ALA A 154 -7.23 25.92 0.62
N SER A 155 -7.65 25.91 -0.66
CA SER A 155 -6.78 26.25 -1.80
C SER A 155 -6.12 27.62 -1.69
N GLY A 156 -6.84 28.62 -1.14
CA GLY A 156 -6.29 29.94 -0.90
C GLY A 156 -5.22 30.05 0.22
N TYR A 157 -4.99 28.97 0.96
CA TYR A 157 -4.04 28.89 2.09
C TYR A 157 -2.87 27.94 1.82
N VAL A 158 -2.82 27.34 0.65
CA VAL A 158 -1.78 26.36 0.25
C VAL A 158 -0.91 26.98 -0.83
N ASP A 159 0.39 26.79 -0.72
CA ASP A 159 1.36 27.11 -1.77
C ASP A 159 1.32 26.01 -2.83
N GLU A 160 1.00 26.38 -4.07
CA GLU A 160 0.84 25.42 -5.18
C GLU A 160 2.13 24.67 -5.52
N ALA A 161 3.29 25.26 -5.26
CA ALA A 161 4.58 24.65 -5.60
C ALA A 161 5.06 23.64 -4.55
N THR A 162 4.74 23.88 -3.28
CA THR A 162 5.22 23.07 -2.15
C THR A 162 4.13 22.22 -1.51
N GLY A 163 2.87 22.51 -1.81
CA GLY A 163 1.72 21.91 -1.13
C GLY A 163 1.58 22.33 0.35
N GLY A 164 2.53 23.10 0.87
CA GLY A 164 2.53 23.57 2.26
C GLY A 164 1.61 24.76 2.51
N TYR A 165 1.25 24.99 3.76
CA TYR A 165 0.41 26.12 4.12
C TYR A 165 1.19 27.44 4.11
N THR A 166 0.61 28.49 3.50
CA THR A 166 1.18 29.83 3.42
C THR A 166 0.95 30.69 4.66
N GLY A 167 0.01 30.29 5.53
CA GLY A 167 -0.35 31.01 6.75
C GLY A 167 -1.33 30.21 7.62
N ALA A 168 -1.76 30.83 8.73
CA ALA A 168 -2.77 30.24 9.60
C ALA A 168 -4.14 30.22 8.90
N LEU A 169 -4.91 29.15 9.15
CA LEU A 169 -6.32 29.10 8.75
C LEU A 169 -7.15 30.11 9.56
N PRO A 170 -8.35 30.52 9.09
CA PRO A 170 -9.23 31.39 9.85
C PRO A 170 -9.54 30.80 11.23
N ALA A 171 -9.72 31.67 12.23
CA ALA A 171 -10.06 31.23 13.57
C ALA A 171 -11.35 30.39 13.56
N GLU A 172 -11.39 29.37 14.41
CA GLU A 172 -12.51 28.41 14.53
C GLU A 172 -12.79 27.58 13.26
N THR A 173 -11.89 27.61 12.25
CA THR A 173 -11.98 26.70 11.12
C THR A 173 -11.45 25.34 11.53
N VAL A 174 -12.31 24.34 11.51
CA VAL A 174 -11.92 22.93 11.64
C VAL A 174 -11.68 22.38 10.23
N PHE A 175 -10.48 21.90 9.99
CA PHE A 175 -10.13 21.32 8.70
C PHE A 175 -8.97 20.34 8.87
N PHE A 176 -9.25 19.07 8.65
CA PHE A 176 -8.22 18.03 8.56
C PHE A 176 -7.87 17.84 7.10
N ASP A 177 -6.67 18.25 6.70
CA ASP A 177 -6.17 18.13 5.32
C ASP A 177 -5.69 16.69 5.05
N ALA A 178 -6.59 15.74 5.21
CA ALA A 178 -6.34 14.34 5.00
C ALA A 178 -6.42 13.98 3.50
N ALA A 179 -5.64 12.97 3.10
CA ALA A 179 -5.96 12.17 1.91
C ALA A 179 -7.22 11.35 2.26
N LYS A 180 -8.40 11.90 1.93
CA LYS A 180 -9.67 11.37 2.41
C LYS A 180 -9.94 9.99 1.81
N ASP A 181 -10.32 9.06 2.67
CA ASP A 181 -10.78 7.75 2.26
C ASP A 181 -12.28 7.79 1.96
N GLU A 182 -12.66 7.31 0.78
CA GLU A 182 -14.06 7.32 0.34
C GLU A 182 -14.96 6.52 1.29
N ALA A 183 -14.48 5.42 1.86
CA ALA A 183 -15.24 4.61 2.78
C ALA A 183 -15.53 5.33 4.09
N LEU A 184 -14.54 6.05 4.66
CA LEU A 184 -14.74 6.82 5.88
C LEU A 184 -15.62 8.04 5.68
N ALA A 185 -15.70 8.61 4.48
CA ALA A 185 -16.62 9.70 4.17
C ALA A 185 -18.10 9.32 4.37
N HIS A 186 -18.43 8.01 4.34
CA HIS A 186 -19.76 7.48 4.67
C HIS A 186 -20.02 7.38 6.18
N VAL A 187 -19.08 7.74 7.06
CA VAL A 187 -19.27 7.76 8.52
C VAL A 187 -19.47 9.20 8.99
N THR A 188 -20.64 9.76 8.68
CA THR A 188 -20.98 11.18 8.96
C THR A 188 -21.40 11.44 10.40
N ARG A 189 -21.74 10.39 11.16
CA ARG A 189 -22.11 10.48 12.57
C ARG A 189 -20.91 10.22 13.45
N THR A 190 -20.79 11.01 14.53
CA THR A 190 -19.77 10.78 15.56
C THR A 190 -19.86 9.33 16.08
N PRO A 191 -18.77 8.54 16.02
CA PRO A 191 -18.78 7.18 16.51
C PRO A 191 -19.06 7.08 18.02
N GLU A 192 -19.75 6.01 18.42
CA GLU A 192 -20.02 5.73 19.83
C GLU A 192 -18.81 5.03 20.48
N ILE A 193 -18.37 5.53 21.63
CA ILE A 193 -17.32 4.88 22.43
C ILE A 193 -17.94 3.70 23.19
N GLY A 194 -17.35 2.51 23.03
CA GLY A 194 -17.78 1.32 23.75
C GLY A 194 -17.24 1.23 25.18
N ASP A 195 -17.81 0.29 25.94
CA ASP A 195 -17.44 0.03 27.32
C ASP A 195 -15.94 -0.27 27.46
N GLY A 196 -15.32 0.38 28.45
CA GLY A 196 -13.88 0.23 28.69
C GLY A 196 -12.98 1.17 27.87
N GLY A 197 -13.54 2.03 27.01
CA GLY A 197 -12.82 3.12 26.33
C GLY A 197 -11.77 2.65 25.31
N ARG A 198 -11.88 1.41 24.77
CA ARG A 198 -10.95 0.84 23.79
C ARG A 198 -11.60 0.55 22.43
N SER A 199 -12.85 0.88 22.27
CA SER A 199 -13.56 0.65 21.01
C SER A 199 -14.39 1.86 20.61
N ILE A 200 -14.62 1.96 19.29
CA ILE A 200 -15.62 2.85 18.71
C ILE A 200 -16.52 2.04 17.78
N THR A 201 -17.77 2.48 17.68
CA THR A 201 -18.76 1.90 16.77
C THR A 201 -19.09 2.95 15.70
N MET A 202 -18.77 2.65 14.46
CA MET A 202 -19.03 3.48 13.28
C MET A 202 -20.29 3.00 12.58
N VAL A 203 -21.21 3.94 12.33
CA VAL A 203 -22.40 3.69 11.52
C VAL A 203 -22.16 4.32 10.14
N PHE A 204 -22.12 3.51 9.13
CA PHE A 204 -21.96 3.96 7.74
C PHE A 204 -23.33 4.30 7.15
N ASP A 205 -23.40 5.39 6.40
CA ASP A 205 -24.61 5.81 5.70
C ASP A 205 -24.99 4.86 4.56
N GLU A 206 -23.96 4.22 3.97
CA GLU A 206 -24.12 3.10 3.04
C GLU A 206 -23.00 2.06 3.24
N TYR A 207 -23.21 0.84 2.72
CA TYR A 207 -22.19 -0.20 2.75
C TYR A 207 -21.00 0.21 1.88
N THR A 208 -19.78 -0.03 2.35
CA THR A 208 -18.55 0.12 1.60
C THR A 208 -17.72 -1.16 1.67
N PRO A 209 -17.29 -1.73 0.54
CA PRO A 209 -16.54 -2.99 0.51
C PRO A 209 -15.13 -2.86 1.10
N ASP A 210 -14.56 -1.65 1.06
CA ASP A 210 -13.17 -1.39 1.47
C ASP A 210 -13.02 -1.09 2.96
N TRP A 211 -14.10 -1.17 3.75
CA TRP A 211 -14.14 -0.82 5.17
C TRP A 211 -13.03 -1.46 6.04
N ARG A 212 -12.50 -2.63 5.60
CA ARG A 212 -11.44 -3.32 6.35
C ARG A 212 -10.11 -2.60 6.29
N LEU A 213 -9.81 -1.91 5.20
CA LEU A 213 -8.54 -1.21 4.95
C LEU A 213 -8.65 0.31 5.12
N ALA A 214 -9.87 0.84 5.15
CA ALA A 214 -10.14 2.27 5.18
C ALA A 214 -9.79 2.94 6.52
N PHE A 215 -9.65 2.18 7.61
CA PHE A 215 -9.49 2.75 8.93
C PHE A 215 -8.13 2.42 9.56
N GLU A 216 -7.26 3.42 9.55
CA GLU A 216 -5.92 3.35 10.13
C GLU A 216 -5.73 4.40 11.22
N VAL A 217 -4.99 4.04 12.28
CA VAL A 217 -4.69 4.95 13.41
C VAL A 217 -3.23 5.40 13.29
N GLY A 218 -3.03 6.52 12.60
CA GLY A 218 -1.69 7.01 12.24
C GLY A 218 -0.99 7.80 13.34
N LEU A 219 -1.70 8.68 14.03
CA LEU A 219 -1.14 9.58 15.03
C LEU A 219 -1.81 9.42 16.40
N PRO A 220 -1.05 9.49 17.50
CA PRO A 220 -1.61 9.44 18.85
C PRO A 220 -2.36 10.71 19.20
N ALA A 221 -3.59 10.57 19.68
CA ALA A 221 -4.46 11.67 20.06
C ALA A 221 -3.82 12.63 21.08
N HIS A 222 -3.12 12.07 22.07
CA HIS A 222 -2.47 12.88 23.09
C HIS A 222 -1.39 13.80 22.49
N SER A 223 -0.55 13.31 21.56
CA SER A 223 0.51 14.12 20.95
C SER A 223 -0.06 15.27 20.11
N VAL A 224 -1.11 14.99 19.32
CA VAL A 224 -1.76 16.02 18.50
C VAL A 224 -2.42 17.09 19.36
N VAL A 225 -3.17 16.68 20.41
CA VAL A 225 -3.86 17.62 21.30
C VAL A 225 -2.89 18.40 22.19
N GLN A 226 -1.84 17.74 22.69
CA GLN A 226 -0.80 18.42 23.46
C GLN A 226 -0.15 19.54 22.64
N LEU A 227 0.11 19.27 21.36
CA LEU A 227 0.65 20.26 20.45
C LEU A 227 -0.35 21.40 20.15
N GLY A 228 -1.59 21.06 19.81
CA GLY A 228 -2.60 22.05 19.40
C GLY A 228 -3.08 22.95 20.55
N LEU A 229 -3.12 22.44 21.78
CA LEU A 229 -3.67 23.13 22.94
C LEU A 229 -2.64 23.46 24.03
N ASP A 230 -1.33 23.26 23.78
CA ASP A 230 -0.23 23.45 24.73
C ASP A 230 -0.49 22.73 26.08
N MET A 231 -0.92 21.46 26.00
CA MET A 231 -1.24 20.63 27.16
C MET A 231 -0.07 19.72 27.52
N SER A 232 0.15 19.48 28.81
CA SER A 232 1.26 18.62 29.27
C SER A 232 0.83 17.21 29.71
N SER A 233 -0.47 16.97 29.93
CA SER A 233 -0.98 15.69 30.44
C SER A 233 -1.61 14.88 29.32
N PRO A 234 -1.02 13.70 28.95
CA PRO A 234 -1.58 12.83 27.89
C PRO A 234 -3.05 12.44 28.12
N GLY A 235 -3.36 11.96 29.33
CA GLY A 235 -4.73 11.55 29.66
C GLY A 235 -5.77 12.69 29.62
N ARG A 236 -5.35 13.92 30.00
CA ARG A 236 -6.22 15.10 29.84
C ARG A 236 -6.38 15.48 28.37
N ALA A 237 -5.31 15.43 27.58
CA ALA A 237 -5.35 15.72 26.17
C ALA A 237 -6.34 14.79 25.44
N LYS A 238 -6.26 13.48 25.71
CA LYS A 238 -7.22 12.49 25.16
C LYS A 238 -8.65 12.78 25.57
N GLN A 239 -8.90 13.08 26.85
CA GLN A 239 -10.26 13.40 27.31
C GLN A 239 -10.78 14.69 26.66
N THR A 240 -9.94 15.72 26.51
CA THR A 240 -10.30 16.97 25.82
C THR A 240 -10.69 16.73 24.37
N LEU A 241 -9.98 15.84 23.66
CA LEU A 241 -10.36 15.47 22.31
C LEU A 241 -11.73 14.78 22.27
N VAL A 242 -11.96 13.80 23.17
CA VAL A 242 -13.23 13.10 23.23
C VAL A 242 -14.38 14.08 23.43
N ASP A 243 -14.25 14.99 24.40
CA ASP A 243 -15.27 15.99 24.70
C ASP A 243 -15.50 16.93 23.50
N ALA A 244 -14.42 17.46 22.90
CA ALA A 244 -14.47 18.36 21.73
C ALA A 244 -15.12 17.70 20.51
N VAL A 245 -14.84 16.42 20.26
CA VAL A 245 -15.44 15.66 19.15
C VAL A 245 -16.92 15.38 19.40
N GLN A 246 -17.29 14.99 20.62
CA GLN A 246 -18.68 14.68 20.98
C GLN A 246 -19.56 15.94 20.96
N ASP A 247 -19.07 17.05 21.47
CA ASP A 247 -19.80 18.30 21.54
C ASP A 247 -19.61 19.17 20.28
N ARG A 248 -18.73 18.74 19.35
CA ARG A 248 -18.38 19.43 18.11
C ARG A 248 -17.94 20.89 18.38
N GLU A 249 -16.99 21.08 19.30
CA GLU A 249 -16.49 22.38 19.74
C GLU A 249 -15.41 22.95 18.79
N PRO A 250 -15.74 23.94 17.91
CA PRO A 250 -14.77 24.45 16.93
C PRO A 250 -13.57 25.12 17.58
N GLU A 251 -13.75 25.78 18.73
CA GLU A 251 -12.66 26.48 19.45
C GLU A 251 -11.56 25.48 19.90
N LEU A 252 -11.90 24.23 20.20
CA LEU A 252 -10.94 23.19 20.55
C LEU A 252 -10.48 22.40 19.33
N LEU A 253 -11.39 22.07 18.41
CA LEU A 253 -11.09 21.26 17.23
C LEU A 253 -10.20 21.99 16.22
N SER A 254 -10.33 23.32 16.06
CA SER A 254 -9.53 24.11 15.11
C SER A 254 -8.02 24.03 15.40
N PRO A 255 -7.52 24.32 16.61
CA PRO A 255 -6.09 24.17 16.89
C PRO A 255 -5.63 22.69 16.88
N ILE A 256 -6.51 21.73 17.16
CA ILE A 256 -6.21 20.29 17.06
C ILE A 256 -6.01 19.89 15.60
N SER A 257 -6.91 20.30 14.69
CA SER A 257 -6.78 20.02 13.27
C SER A 257 -5.56 20.71 12.64
N ASP A 258 -5.24 21.95 13.05
CA ASP A 258 -4.02 22.65 12.61
C ASP A 258 -2.74 21.91 13.07
N ALA A 259 -2.71 21.43 14.31
CA ALA A 259 -1.61 20.62 14.82
C ALA A 259 -1.47 19.29 14.07
N TRP A 260 -2.59 18.63 13.75
CA TRP A 260 -2.59 17.40 12.95
C TRP A 260 -2.04 17.64 11.53
N ASN A 261 -2.41 18.76 10.90
CA ASN A 261 -1.98 19.12 9.56
C ASN A 261 -0.49 19.45 9.47
N ARG A 262 0.09 20.11 10.48
CA ARG A 262 1.40 20.77 10.39
C ARG A 262 2.44 20.26 11.38
N GLY A 263 2.03 19.61 12.45
CA GLY A 263 2.90 19.30 13.60
C GLY A 263 3.85 18.12 13.41
N PHE A 264 3.76 17.40 12.28
CA PHE A 264 4.42 16.11 12.08
C PHE A 264 5.30 16.06 10.82
N GLY A 265 5.62 17.22 10.23
CA GLY A 265 6.62 17.34 9.19
C GLY A 265 8.02 17.00 9.71
N VAL A 266 8.93 16.58 8.82
CA VAL A 266 10.28 16.11 9.19
C VAL A 266 11.06 17.12 10.01
N ALA A 267 10.97 18.41 9.72
CA ALA A 267 11.63 19.47 10.47
C ALA A 267 11.11 19.57 11.92
N GLU A 268 9.79 19.46 12.08
CA GLU A 268 9.12 19.54 13.37
C GLU A 268 9.47 18.36 14.26
N ILE A 269 9.43 17.12 13.71
CA ILE A 269 9.74 15.92 14.46
C ILE A 269 11.25 15.72 14.68
N ALA A 270 12.11 16.27 13.82
CA ALA A 270 13.55 16.29 14.09
C ALA A 270 13.91 17.18 15.30
N ALA A 271 13.19 18.30 15.46
CA ALA A 271 13.32 19.16 16.63
C ALA A 271 12.68 18.54 17.90
N HIS A 272 11.66 17.70 17.72
CA HIS A 272 10.88 17.05 18.77
C HIS A 272 10.62 15.57 18.46
N PRO A 273 11.66 14.70 18.55
CA PRO A 273 11.53 13.27 18.19
C PRO A 273 10.50 12.52 19.04
N ASP A 274 10.21 13.01 20.22
CA ASP A 274 9.17 12.51 21.13
C ASP A 274 7.73 12.62 20.55
N ARG A 275 7.53 13.33 19.42
CA ARG A 275 6.25 13.39 18.71
C ARG A 275 6.07 12.27 17.69
N ALA A 276 7.16 11.67 17.19
CA ALA A 276 7.09 10.55 16.24
C ALA A 276 6.81 9.24 16.99
N VAL A 277 5.59 9.10 17.51
CA VAL A 277 5.15 8.01 18.38
C VAL A 277 4.33 7.01 17.59
N GLY A 278 4.79 5.76 17.51
CA GLY A 278 4.14 4.68 16.77
C GLY A 278 3.65 3.55 17.66
N SER A 279 2.73 2.74 17.15
CA SER A 279 2.16 1.55 17.84
C SER A 279 2.71 0.22 17.31
N GLY A 280 3.55 0.25 16.28
CA GLY A 280 4.05 -0.91 15.54
C GLY A 280 5.32 -1.54 16.11
N PRO A 281 5.92 -2.49 15.35
CA PRO A 281 7.09 -3.26 15.77
C PRO A 281 8.35 -2.42 15.94
N TYR A 282 8.45 -1.31 15.20
CA TYR A 282 9.51 -0.32 15.35
C TYR A 282 8.96 1.01 15.83
N ALA A 283 9.83 1.88 16.34
CA ALA A 283 9.54 3.26 16.70
C ALA A 283 10.67 4.15 16.17
N VAL A 284 10.38 5.39 15.86
CA VAL A 284 11.39 6.37 15.47
C VAL A 284 12.28 6.67 16.68
N GLU A 285 13.59 6.48 16.56
CA GLU A 285 14.59 6.82 17.57
C GLU A 285 15.17 8.22 17.34
N SER A 286 15.50 8.53 16.07
CA SER A 286 16.04 9.83 15.67
C SER A 286 15.81 10.10 14.19
N ILE A 287 15.86 11.36 13.82
CA ILE A 287 15.74 11.85 12.45
C ILE A 287 16.86 12.84 12.18
N ASP A 288 17.56 12.64 11.07
CA ASP A 288 18.46 13.62 10.47
C ASP A 288 17.80 14.11 9.16
N PRO A 289 17.21 15.33 9.15
CA PRO A 289 16.41 15.80 8.03
C PRO A 289 17.14 15.77 6.70
N GLY A 290 16.57 15.12 5.70
CA GLY A 290 17.17 14.96 4.37
C GLY A 290 18.30 13.93 4.29
N ALA A 291 18.65 13.26 5.39
CA ALA A 291 19.73 12.28 5.42
C ALA A 291 19.24 10.89 5.87
N SER A 292 18.62 10.76 7.05
CA SER A 292 18.21 9.46 7.55
C SER A 292 17.15 9.49 8.64
N VAL A 293 16.46 8.37 8.80
CA VAL A 293 15.57 8.06 9.92
C VAL A 293 16.09 6.79 10.59
N THR A 294 16.31 6.84 11.91
CA THR A 294 16.67 5.66 12.70
C THR A 294 15.44 5.10 13.38
N LEU A 295 15.12 3.85 13.06
CA LEU A 295 14.06 3.07 13.67
C LEU A 295 14.68 2.13 14.72
N ARG A 296 14.03 2.01 15.87
CA ARG A 296 14.39 1.08 16.93
C ARG A 296 13.25 0.14 17.23
N ALA A 297 13.55 -1.12 17.53
CA ALA A 297 12.57 -2.10 17.96
C ALA A 297 11.75 -1.57 19.15
N ASN A 298 10.43 -1.54 19.00
CA ASN A 298 9.52 -0.95 19.97
C ASN A 298 9.36 -1.88 21.19
N ARG A 299 9.84 -1.45 22.34
CA ARG A 299 9.79 -2.21 23.60
C ARG A 299 8.37 -2.45 24.14
N TYR A 300 7.41 -1.63 23.70
CA TYR A 300 6.02 -1.73 24.12
C TYR A 300 5.16 -2.56 23.15
N TYR A 301 5.74 -2.93 22.00
CA TYR A 301 5.01 -3.71 21.01
C TYR A 301 4.76 -5.15 21.50
N THR A 302 3.51 -5.56 21.49
CA THR A 302 3.05 -6.89 21.93
C THR A 302 2.39 -7.70 20.82
N GLY A 303 2.26 -7.13 19.59
CA GLY A 303 1.61 -7.75 18.46
C GLY A 303 2.37 -8.93 17.84
N LEU A 304 1.92 -9.37 16.67
CA LEU A 304 2.43 -10.56 15.99
C LEU A 304 3.73 -10.30 15.22
N HIS A 305 3.94 -9.09 14.72
CA HIS A 305 5.06 -8.69 13.86
C HIS A 305 6.30 -8.28 14.66
N ARG A 306 6.91 -9.24 15.36
CA ARG A 306 8.02 -8.94 16.26
C ARG A 306 9.32 -8.70 15.51
N ALA A 307 9.90 -7.52 15.72
CA ALA A 307 11.24 -7.20 15.26
C ALA A 307 12.29 -8.20 15.76
N SER A 308 13.20 -8.60 14.90
CA SER A 308 14.38 -9.40 15.28
C SER A 308 15.68 -8.59 15.28
N VAL A 309 15.72 -7.46 14.60
CA VAL A 309 16.82 -6.51 14.53
C VAL A 309 16.54 -5.33 15.45
N GLU A 310 17.53 -4.89 16.23
CA GLU A 310 17.34 -3.82 17.21
C GLU A 310 17.16 -2.46 16.54
N ARG A 311 17.95 -2.16 15.48
CA ARG A 311 17.88 -0.89 14.75
C ARG A 311 17.86 -1.08 13.25
N ILE A 312 17.12 -0.20 12.59
CA ILE A 312 17.17 0.01 11.14
C ILE A 312 17.45 1.48 10.91
N VAL A 313 18.54 1.79 10.23
CA VAL A 313 18.87 3.16 9.79
C VAL A 313 18.47 3.27 8.33
N VAL A 314 17.50 4.10 8.02
CA VAL A 314 16.96 4.30 6.67
C VAL A 314 17.50 5.63 6.15
N SER A 315 18.36 5.59 5.14
CA SER A 315 18.90 6.76 4.45
C SER A 315 18.21 6.97 3.09
N THR A 316 18.27 8.17 2.55
CA THR A 316 17.79 8.46 1.19
C THR A 316 18.95 8.46 0.22
N ILE A 317 18.89 7.63 -0.82
CA ILE A 317 19.82 7.62 -1.95
C ILE A 317 18.95 7.53 -3.23
N GLU A 318 18.74 8.67 -3.87
CA GLU A 318 17.86 8.78 -5.05
C GLU A 318 18.51 8.18 -6.31
N ASP A 319 19.83 8.34 -6.45
CA ASP A 319 20.61 7.84 -7.60
C ASP A 319 20.82 6.31 -7.47
N PRO A 320 20.31 5.49 -8.39
CA PRO A 320 20.47 4.04 -8.35
C PRO A 320 21.92 3.56 -8.37
N ASP A 321 22.78 4.21 -9.14
CA ASP A 321 24.20 3.88 -9.23
C ASP A 321 24.91 4.17 -7.90
N ALA A 322 24.57 5.28 -7.25
CA ALA A 322 25.08 5.61 -5.92
C ALA A 322 24.59 4.59 -4.86
N ALA A 323 23.35 4.13 -4.95
CA ALA A 323 22.84 3.10 -4.04
C ALA A 323 23.59 1.78 -4.21
N VAL A 324 23.82 1.32 -5.44
CA VAL A 324 24.63 0.12 -5.74
C VAL A 324 26.08 0.29 -5.26
N ALA A 325 26.67 1.47 -5.47
CA ALA A 325 28.02 1.75 -4.98
C ALA A 325 28.11 1.71 -3.44
N ALA A 326 27.12 2.25 -2.73
CA ALA A 326 27.03 2.22 -1.28
C ALA A 326 26.88 0.77 -0.74
N LEU A 327 26.07 -0.07 -1.40
CA LEU A 327 25.94 -1.50 -1.06
C LEU A 327 27.26 -2.23 -1.29
N ARG A 328 27.94 -1.98 -2.42
CA ARG A 328 29.27 -2.57 -2.74
C ARG A 328 30.35 -2.16 -1.74
N ALA A 329 30.34 -0.91 -1.28
CA ALA A 329 31.27 -0.42 -0.26
C ALA A 329 30.97 -0.94 1.13
N GLY A 330 29.77 -1.47 1.37
CA GLY A 330 29.28 -1.88 2.68
C GLY A 330 28.87 -0.69 3.56
N ASP A 331 28.59 0.46 2.95
CA ASP A 331 28.06 1.64 3.65
C ASP A 331 26.59 1.45 4.02
N VAL A 332 25.86 0.68 3.20
CA VAL A 332 24.50 0.21 3.47
C VAL A 332 24.41 -1.31 3.35
N ASP A 333 23.39 -1.90 3.96
CA ASP A 333 23.18 -3.35 4.02
C ASP A 333 22.01 -3.81 3.12
N VAL A 334 21.08 -2.90 2.84
CA VAL A 334 19.88 -3.13 2.00
C VAL A 334 19.64 -1.91 1.14
N ILE A 335 19.32 -2.14 -0.14
CA ILE A 335 18.86 -1.10 -1.06
C ILE A 335 17.62 -1.57 -1.81
N ALA A 336 16.77 -0.63 -2.20
CA ALA A 336 15.66 -0.83 -3.12
C ALA A 336 15.64 0.32 -4.13
N PRO A 337 16.60 0.36 -5.07
CA PRO A 337 16.70 1.42 -6.07
C PRO A 337 15.60 1.29 -7.12
N GLU A 338 15.42 2.34 -7.92
CA GLU A 338 14.59 2.24 -9.13
C GLU A 338 15.13 1.10 -10.01
N ALA A 339 14.23 0.20 -10.44
CA ALA A 339 14.61 -1.04 -11.11
C ALA A 339 14.78 -0.85 -12.61
N ASP A 340 15.98 -1.05 -13.13
CA ASP A 340 16.30 -1.13 -14.56
C ASP A 340 17.38 -2.19 -14.85
N ALA A 341 17.69 -2.41 -16.13
CA ALA A 341 18.65 -3.41 -16.57
C ALA A 341 20.07 -3.12 -16.05
N ASP A 342 20.49 -1.87 -16.09
CA ASP A 342 21.84 -1.45 -15.71
C ASP A 342 22.05 -1.65 -14.21
N VAL A 343 21.03 -1.38 -13.41
CA VAL A 343 21.02 -1.63 -11.95
C VAL A 343 21.16 -3.13 -11.66
N VAL A 344 20.38 -3.99 -12.34
CA VAL A 344 20.46 -5.44 -12.13
C VAL A 344 21.83 -5.99 -12.52
N ASP A 345 22.38 -5.55 -13.66
CA ASP A 345 23.73 -5.92 -14.10
C ASP A 345 24.80 -5.44 -13.11
N ALA A 346 24.69 -4.21 -12.62
CA ALA A 346 25.61 -3.67 -11.62
C ALA A 346 25.53 -4.40 -10.27
N LEU A 347 24.35 -4.87 -9.89
CA LEU A 347 24.13 -5.67 -8.68
C LEU A 347 24.70 -7.08 -8.79
N ALA A 348 24.68 -7.68 -9.99
CA ALA A 348 25.30 -8.99 -10.24
C ALA A 348 26.81 -8.98 -9.98
N ASP A 349 27.46 -7.82 -10.10
CA ASP A 349 28.88 -7.61 -9.84
C ASP A 349 29.20 -7.26 -8.37
N VAL A 350 28.21 -7.28 -7.46
CA VAL A 350 28.44 -7.04 -6.02
C VAL A 350 28.69 -8.34 -5.30
N ASP A 351 29.94 -8.58 -4.88
CA ASP A 351 30.34 -9.82 -4.22
C ASP A 351 29.49 -10.11 -2.96
N GLY A 352 28.85 -11.27 -2.93
CA GLY A 352 28.10 -11.77 -1.76
C GLY A 352 26.75 -11.07 -1.55
N ALA A 353 26.33 -10.18 -2.43
CA ALA A 353 24.97 -9.63 -2.37
C ALA A 353 23.93 -10.69 -2.76
N LYS A 354 22.75 -10.56 -2.17
CA LYS A 354 21.54 -11.26 -2.59
C LYS A 354 20.64 -10.25 -3.29
N VAL A 355 20.13 -10.61 -4.45
CA VAL A 355 19.20 -9.78 -5.23
C VAL A 355 17.84 -10.46 -5.24
N VAL A 356 16.79 -9.69 -5.02
CA VAL A 356 15.40 -10.11 -5.13
C VAL A 356 14.74 -9.21 -6.16
N THR A 357 14.15 -9.81 -7.17
CA THR A 357 13.39 -9.10 -8.21
C THR A 357 11.93 -9.52 -8.17
N GLY A 358 11.06 -8.69 -8.72
CA GLY A 358 9.63 -8.92 -8.79
C GLY A 358 8.91 -7.70 -9.35
N SER A 359 7.65 -7.53 -8.98
CA SER A 359 6.83 -6.40 -9.40
C SER A 359 6.59 -5.42 -8.23
N SER A 360 6.49 -4.14 -8.54
CA SER A 360 6.03 -3.10 -7.62
C SER A 360 4.50 -2.94 -7.66
N ALA A 361 3.93 -2.15 -6.77
CA ALA A 361 2.51 -1.79 -6.79
C ALA A 361 2.11 -0.93 -8.00
N THR A 362 3.07 -0.32 -8.68
CA THR A 362 2.82 0.55 -9.83
C THR A 362 2.71 -0.24 -11.12
N TRP A 363 1.75 0.12 -11.97
CA TRP A 363 1.58 -0.46 -13.29
C TRP A 363 1.41 0.63 -14.35
N GLU A 364 1.84 0.34 -15.58
CA GLU A 364 1.80 1.25 -16.70
C GLU A 364 0.66 0.92 -17.66
N ARG A 365 0.07 1.97 -18.24
CA ARG A 365 -1.01 1.87 -19.22
C ARG A 365 -0.97 3.00 -20.23
N LEU A 366 -1.72 2.80 -21.31
CA LEU A 366 -2.15 3.85 -22.21
C LEU A 366 -3.53 4.34 -21.78
N ASP A 367 -3.71 5.65 -21.66
CA ASP A 367 -5.00 6.30 -21.55
C ASP A 367 -5.26 7.13 -22.80
N LEU A 368 -6.43 6.94 -23.43
CA LEU A 368 -6.81 7.58 -24.68
C LEU A 368 -7.83 8.67 -24.41
N GLN A 369 -7.59 9.88 -24.92
CA GLN A 369 -8.61 10.92 -24.95
C GLN A 369 -9.69 10.56 -25.97
N THR A 370 -10.95 10.57 -25.55
CA THR A 370 -12.08 10.16 -26.41
C THR A 370 -12.89 11.32 -26.94
N LEU A 371 -13.08 12.39 -26.16
CA LEU A 371 -13.82 13.58 -26.55
C LEU A 371 -12.94 14.81 -26.58
N GLY A 372 -11.99 15.04 -25.88
CA GLY A 372 -11.06 16.19 -25.91
C GLY A 372 -9.75 15.88 -26.65
N ALA A 373 -9.70 14.85 -27.48
CA ALA A 373 -8.49 14.48 -28.20
C ALA A 373 -8.02 15.59 -29.13
N ARG A 374 -6.70 15.69 -29.30
CA ARG A 374 -6.09 16.66 -30.21
C ARG A 374 -6.48 16.38 -31.68
N ASP A 375 -6.44 15.12 -32.10
CA ASP A 375 -7.02 14.69 -33.37
C ASP A 375 -8.48 14.23 -33.16
N PRO A 376 -9.47 14.92 -33.77
CA PRO A 376 -10.89 14.53 -33.68
C PRO A 376 -11.18 13.09 -34.14
N ALA A 377 -10.30 12.47 -34.94
CA ALA A 377 -10.45 11.08 -35.36
C ALA A 377 -10.42 10.11 -34.17
N MET A 378 -9.78 10.46 -33.08
CA MET A 378 -9.72 9.64 -31.85
C MET A 378 -11.08 9.53 -31.13
N SER A 379 -12.06 10.36 -31.48
CA SER A 379 -13.45 10.19 -31.01
C SER A 379 -14.11 8.93 -31.58
N ASP A 380 -13.66 8.43 -32.75
CA ASP A 380 -14.19 7.22 -33.38
C ASP A 380 -13.58 5.95 -32.74
N VAL A 381 -14.44 5.08 -32.22
CA VAL A 381 -14.03 3.82 -31.59
C VAL A 381 -13.25 2.90 -32.54
N ALA A 382 -13.52 2.98 -33.87
CA ALA A 382 -12.78 2.18 -34.85
C ALA A 382 -11.33 2.67 -35.00
N VAL A 383 -11.09 3.99 -34.92
CA VAL A 383 -9.74 4.58 -34.93
C VAL A 383 -8.99 4.19 -33.66
N ARG A 384 -9.62 4.31 -32.47
CA ARG A 384 -9.02 3.86 -31.22
C ARG A 384 -8.71 2.37 -31.23
N THR A 385 -9.65 1.53 -31.73
CA THR A 385 -9.40 0.09 -31.85
C THR A 385 -8.23 -0.18 -32.79
N ALA A 386 -8.16 0.51 -33.93
CA ALA A 386 -7.05 0.38 -34.87
C ALA A 386 -5.70 0.74 -34.21
N PHE A 387 -5.66 1.84 -33.44
CA PHE A 387 -4.44 2.24 -32.74
C PHE A 387 -4.02 1.20 -31.71
N LEU A 388 -4.95 0.78 -30.84
CA LEU A 388 -4.67 -0.22 -29.80
C LEU A 388 -4.23 -1.57 -30.36
N SER A 389 -4.77 -1.99 -31.52
CA SER A 389 -4.33 -3.23 -32.22
C SER A 389 -2.89 -3.15 -32.75
N THR A 390 -2.28 -1.97 -32.78
CA THR A 390 -0.87 -1.81 -33.17
C THR A 390 0.09 -1.77 -32.01
N VAL A 391 -0.37 -1.74 -30.76
CA VAL A 391 0.47 -1.59 -29.56
C VAL A 391 1.23 -2.90 -29.29
N PRO A 392 2.58 -2.92 -29.35
CA PRO A 392 3.35 -4.15 -29.23
C PRO A 392 3.68 -4.46 -27.76
N ARG A 393 2.64 -4.77 -26.94
CA ARG A 393 2.75 -4.94 -25.48
C ARG A 393 3.86 -5.92 -25.05
N GLU A 394 3.89 -7.12 -25.64
CA GLU A 394 4.95 -8.10 -25.34
C GLU A 394 6.37 -7.60 -25.70
N ALA A 395 6.52 -6.82 -26.78
CA ALA A 395 7.80 -6.26 -27.13
C ALA A 395 8.23 -5.17 -26.14
N ILE A 396 7.27 -4.38 -25.64
CA ILE A 396 7.50 -3.41 -24.58
C ILE A 396 7.95 -4.13 -23.31
N VAL A 397 7.21 -5.14 -22.84
CA VAL A 397 7.59 -5.93 -21.65
C VAL A 397 8.98 -6.52 -21.79
N ARG A 398 9.31 -7.12 -22.94
CA ARG A 398 10.66 -7.65 -23.21
C ARG A 398 11.76 -6.59 -23.17
N ALA A 399 11.43 -5.36 -23.54
CA ALA A 399 12.43 -4.29 -23.57
C ALA A 399 12.64 -3.62 -22.20
N VAL A 400 11.55 -3.42 -21.43
CA VAL A 400 11.60 -2.55 -20.25
C VAL A 400 11.36 -3.27 -18.92
N VAL A 401 10.82 -4.50 -18.92
CA VAL A 401 10.54 -5.28 -17.70
C VAL A 401 11.39 -6.52 -17.60
N ALA A 402 11.45 -7.32 -18.68
CA ALA A 402 12.16 -8.62 -18.70
C ALA A 402 13.67 -8.54 -18.36
N PRO A 403 14.39 -7.43 -18.58
CA PRO A 403 15.75 -7.33 -18.09
C PRO A 403 15.88 -7.37 -16.57
N VAL A 404 14.83 -6.97 -15.82
CA VAL A 404 14.77 -7.03 -14.36
C VAL A 404 14.07 -8.30 -13.89
N ASP A 405 12.92 -8.60 -14.48
CA ASP A 405 12.09 -9.78 -14.19
C ASP A 405 11.85 -10.58 -15.48
N PRO A 406 12.68 -11.63 -15.73
CA PRO A 406 12.58 -12.43 -16.95
C PRO A 406 11.24 -13.17 -17.12
N ASP A 407 10.50 -13.38 -16.05
CA ASP A 407 9.21 -14.06 -16.06
C ASP A 407 8.02 -13.10 -16.21
N ALA A 408 8.28 -11.80 -16.35
CA ALA A 408 7.25 -10.78 -16.48
C ALA A 408 6.40 -10.98 -17.73
N THR A 409 5.10 -10.73 -17.56
CA THR A 409 4.08 -10.77 -18.61
C THR A 409 3.37 -9.43 -18.74
N THR A 410 2.54 -9.29 -19.78
CA THR A 410 1.62 -8.16 -19.90
C THR A 410 0.62 -8.17 -18.72
N ARG A 411 0.20 -6.98 -18.31
CA ARG A 411 -0.97 -6.84 -17.44
C ARG A 411 -2.22 -6.76 -18.32
N ASP A 412 -3.17 -7.68 -18.12
CA ASP A 412 -4.33 -7.88 -18.98
C ASP A 412 -5.66 -7.54 -18.28
N SER A 413 -5.60 -6.78 -17.18
CA SER A 413 -6.78 -6.27 -16.48
C SER A 413 -6.55 -4.85 -15.97
N PHE A 414 -7.57 -4.00 -16.09
CA PHE A 414 -7.59 -2.66 -15.49
C PHE A 414 -7.85 -2.70 -13.99
N VAL A 415 -8.44 -3.78 -13.50
CA VAL A 415 -8.97 -3.86 -12.13
C VAL A 415 -8.24 -4.84 -11.23
N LEU A 416 -7.62 -5.89 -11.77
CA LEU A 416 -6.84 -6.87 -11.01
C LEU A 416 -5.38 -6.86 -11.43
N ALA A 417 -4.48 -7.06 -10.46
CA ALA A 417 -3.05 -7.27 -10.73
C ALA A 417 -2.78 -8.73 -11.11
N PRO A 418 -1.73 -9.01 -11.91
CA PRO A 418 -1.27 -10.38 -12.14
C PRO A 418 -0.98 -11.10 -10.82
N GLY A 419 -1.47 -12.33 -10.69
CA GLY A 419 -1.33 -13.14 -9.48
C GLY A 419 -2.40 -12.92 -8.41
N ALA A 420 -3.27 -11.91 -8.54
CA ALA A 420 -4.41 -11.72 -7.65
C ALA A 420 -5.47 -12.83 -7.85
N ASP A 421 -6.20 -13.15 -6.80
CA ASP A 421 -7.30 -14.12 -6.87
C ASP A 421 -8.32 -13.73 -7.95
N GLY A 422 -8.62 -14.66 -8.84
CA GLY A 422 -9.55 -14.46 -9.94
C GLY A 422 -8.98 -13.78 -11.18
N TYR A 423 -7.72 -13.32 -11.18
CA TYR A 423 -7.08 -12.65 -12.31
C TYR A 423 -7.16 -13.47 -13.61
N ASP A 424 -6.74 -14.75 -13.58
CA ASP A 424 -6.73 -15.61 -14.76
C ASP A 424 -8.13 -15.88 -15.32
N ASP A 425 -9.14 -16.00 -14.46
CA ASP A 425 -10.53 -16.17 -14.86
C ASP A 425 -11.08 -14.90 -15.51
N GLN A 426 -10.70 -13.77 -14.97
CA GLN A 426 -11.10 -12.45 -15.49
C GLN A 426 -10.49 -12.17 -16.86
N VAL A 427 -9.18 -12.36 -17.02
CA VAL A 427 -8.44 -12.15 -18.29
C VAL A 427 -8.97 -13.03 -19.39
N ARG A 428 -9.32 -14.28 -19.12
CA ARG A 428 -9.96 -15.17 -20.12
C ARG A 428 -11.29 -14.66 -20.65
N ALA A 429 -11.92 -13.72 -19.97
CA ALA A 429 -13.29 -13.31 -20.25
C ALA A 429 -13.50 -11.78 -20.44
N ASN A 430 -12.53 -10.92 -20.12
CA ASN A 430 -12.65 -9.47 -20.17
C ASN A 430 -12.50 -8.86 -21.58
N GLY A 431 -11.93 -9.61 -22.53
CA GLY A 431 -11.71 -9.15 -23.91
C GLY A 431 -10.32 -8.58 -24.16
N SER A 432 -9.39 -8.69 -23.20
CA SER A 432 -7.98 -8.29 -23.34
C SER A 432 -7.27 -9.03 -24.48
N SER A 433 -7.61 -10.30 -24.69
CA SER A 433 -6.99 -11.17 -25.70
C SER A 433 -7.06 -10.64 -27.14
N ARG A 434 -7.92 -9.67 -27.41
CA ARG A 434 -7.94 -8.95 -28.68
C ARG A 434 -6.62 -8.21 -28.95
N PHE A 435 -5.90 -7.82 -27.91
CA PHE A 435 -4.69 -7.00 -27.97
C PHE A 435 -3.42 -7.77 -27.55
N ASP A 436 -3.47 -9.09 -27.55
CA ASP A 436 -2.28 -9.91 -27.23
C ASP A 436 -1.26 -9.83 -28.36
N GLU A 437 -1.70 -9.81 -29.61
CA GLU A 437 -0.84 -9.73 -30.76
C GLU A 437 -1.10 -8.45 -31.56
N VAL A 438 -0.04 -7.90 -32.15
CA VAL A 438 -0.12 -6.77 -33.05
C VAL A 438 -0.80 -7.18 -34.36
N ASP A 439 -1.92 -6.51 -34.73
CA ASP A 439 -2.63 -6.73 -35.98
C ASP A 439 -2.68 -5.47 -36.84
N VAL A 440 -1.60 -5.24 -37.58
CA VAL A 440 -1.46 -4.10 -38.50
C VAL A 440 -2.47 -4.16 -39.66
N ASP A 441 -2.84 -5.35 -40.10
CA ASP A 441 -3.78 -5.49 -41.22
C ASP A 441 -5.21 -5.20 -40.77
N GLU A 442 -5.64 -5.63 -39.61
CA GLU A 442 -6.90 -5.22 -38.98
C GLU A 442 -6.94 -3.70 -38.80
N ALA A 443 -5.86 -3.11 -38.25
CA ALA A 443 -5.78 -1.67 -38.04
C ALA A 443 -6.00 -0.88 -39.33
N ARG A 444 -5.35 -1.30 -40.43
CA ARG A 444 -5.54 -0.68 -41.74
C ARG A 444 -6.97 -0.82 -42.27
N GLN A 445 -7.60 -1.99 -42.07
CA GLN A 445 -8.99 -2.22 -42.49
C GLN A 445 -9.96 -1.33 -41.71
N LEU A 446 -9.76 -1.20 -40.40
CA LEU A 446 -10.57 -0.33 -39.55
C LEU A 446 -10.44 1.13 -39.98
N LEU A 447 -9.22 1.64 -40.18
CA LEU A 447 -8.99 3.01 -40.67
C LEU A 447 -9.66 3.25 -42.04
N ALA A 448 -9.51 2.31 -42.97
CA ALA A 448 -10.15 2.40 -44.28
C ALA A 448 -11.69 2.40 -44.18
N SER A 449 -12.28 1.64 -43.25
CA SER A 449 -13.74 1.54 -43.08
C SER A 449 -14.38 2.85 -42.64
N VAL A 450 -13.62 3.71 -41.92
CA VAL A 450 -14.06 5.02 -41.44
C VAL A 450 -13.49 6.19 -42.26
N GLY A 451 -12.78 5.87 -43.35
CA GLY A 451 -12.24 6.89 -44.27
C GLY A 451 -11.06 7.67 -43.74
N GLN A 452 -10.39 7.17 -42.73
CA GLN A 452 -9.17 7.77 -42.16
C GLN A 452 -7.94 7.20 -42.87
N ALA A 453 -7.13 8.08 -43.48
CA ALA A 453 -5.95 7.66 -44.24
C ALA A 453 -4.66 7.71 -43.40
N ALA A 454 -4.53 8.70 -42.53
CA ALA A 454 -3.32 8.93 -41.70
C ALA A 454 -3.71 9.75 -40.47
N PRO A 455 -4.48 9.19 -39.51
CA PRO A 455 -4.80 9.92 -38.28
C PRO A 455 -3.53 10.23 -37.48
N GLU A 456 -3.48 11.43 -36.91
CA GLU A 456 -2.39 11.82 -36.01
C GLU A 456 -2.66 11.27 -34.61
N VAL A 457 -1.59 10.89 -33.92
CA VAL A 457 -1.64 10.48 -32.50
C VAL A 457 -0.46 11.11 -31.76
N CYS A 458 -0.77 12.09 -30.95
CA CYS A 458 0.18 12.77 -30.10
C CYS A 458 0.24 12.06 -28.74
N VAL A 459 1.40 11.48 -28.40
CA VAL A 459 1.57 10.70 -27.18
C VAL A 459 2.27 11.52 -26.11
N LEU A 460 1.60 11.72 -24.98
CA LEU A 460 2.10 12.42 -23.79
C LEU A 460 2.76 11.41 -22.85
N TYR A 461 3.93 11.73 -22.32
CA TYR A 461 4.62 10.95 -21.29
C TYR A 461 5.70 11.77 -20.60
N ASP A 462 6.25 11.24 -19.51
CA ASP A 462 7.43 11.79 -18.85
C ASP A 462 8.71 11.43 -19.64
N PRO A 463 9.41 12.40 -20.25
CA PRO A 463 10.65 12.12 -20.96
C PRO A 463 11.82 11.74 -20.05
N ALA A 464 11.70 11.93 -18.74
CA ALA A 464 12.72 11.51 -17.78
C ALA A 464 12.63 10.01 -17.44
N ASP A 465 11.49 9.34 -17.74
CA ASP A 465 11.36 7.89 -17.54
C ASP A 465 11.80 7.12 -18.80
N PRO A 466 12.98 6.45 -18.79
CA PRO A 466 13.49 5.73 -19.97
C PRO A 466 12.58 4.59 -20.43
N ARG A 467 11.78 3.99 -19.53
CA ARG A 467 10.82 2.94 -19.87
C ARG A 467 9.69 3.51 -20.72
N ARG A 468 9.17 4.70 -20.37
CA ARG A 468 8.13 5.39 -21.15
C ARG A 468 8.66 5.85 -22.50
N VAL A 469 9.91 6.32 -22.57
CA VAL A 469 10.59 6.63 -23.83
C VAL A 469 10.65 5.39 -24.74
N ALA A 470 11.13 4.26 -24.22
CA ALA A 470 11.24 3.02 -24.99
C ALA A 470 9.86 2.48 -25.42
N ALA A 471 8.84 2.57 -24.54
CA ALA A 471 7.47 2.19 -24.87
C ALA A 471 6.90 3.08 -25.98
N PHE A 472 7.08 4.40 -25.90
CA PHE A 472 6.67 5.34 -26.96
C PHE A 472 7.32 4.99 -28.30
N GLU A 473 8.63 4.75 -28.35
CA GLU A 473 9.33 4.39 -29.58
C GLU A 473 8.78 3.10 -30.19
N ALA A 474 8.54 2.07 -29.38
CA ALA A 474 7.96 0.82 -29.83
C ALA A 474 6.54 1.01 -30.39
N ILE A 475 5.70 1.80 -29.72
CA ILE A 475 4.34 2.13 -30.16
C ILE A 475 4.37 2.90 -31.47
N ARG A 476 5.19 3.96 -31.57
CA ARG A 476 5.37 4.76 -32.78
C ARG A 476 5.75 3.90 -33.98
N ASP A 477 6.81 3.09 -33.83
CA ASP A 477 7.35 2.27 -34.90
C ASP A 477 6.37 1.17 -35.35
N SER A 478 5.50 0.73 -34.46
CA SER A 478 4.45 -0.24 -34.80
C SER A 478 3.22 0.42 -35.45
N ALA A 479 2.70 1.49 -34.88
CA ALA A 479 1.50 2.17 -35.37
C ALA A 479 1.71 2.82 -36.74
N GLN A 480 2.91 3.31 -37.04
CA GLN A 480 3.26 3.84 -38.36
C GLN A 480 3.09 2.80 -39.49
N LYS A 481 3.26 1.50 -39.21
CA LYS A 481 3.03 0.43 -40.19
C LYS A 481 1.57 0.33 -40.60
N ALA A 482 0.64 0.72 -39.73
CA ALA A 482 -0.79 0.76 -40.03
C ALA A 482 -1.23 2.06 -40.72
N GLY A 483 -0.38 3.09 -40.73
CA GLY A 483 -0.65 4.38 -41.39
C GLY A 483 -0.87 5.53 -40.40
N PHE A 484 -0.75 5.33 -39.10
CA PHE A 484 -0.80 6.42 -38.12
C PHE A 484 0.42 7.35 -38.23
N VAL A 485 0.20 8.63 -37.96
CA VAL A 485 1.26 9.62 -37.76
C VAL A 485 1.43 9.84 -36.27
N VAL A 486 2.36 9.12 -35.65
CA VAL A 486 2.60 9.23 -34.20
C VAL A 486 3.63 10.31 -33.92
N THR A 487 3.24 11.28 -33.10
CA THR A 487 4.08 12.43 -32.69
C THR A 487 4.40 12.39 -31.20
N ASP A 488 5.56 12.92 -30.86
CA ASP A 488 6.04 13.02 -29.49
C ASP A 488 5.52 14.31 -28.85
N CYS A 489 4.75 14.17 -27.76
CA CYS A 489 4.20 15.25 -26.95
C CYS A 489 4.71 15.19 -25.49
N SER A 490 5.83 14.48 -25.27
CA SER A 490 6.44 14.42 -23.94
C SER A 490 6.87 15.79 -23.43
N THR A 491 6.76 15.97 -22.13
CA THR A 491 7.21 17.19 -21.44
C THR A 491 7.50 16.88 -19.97
N PRO A 492 8.50 17.55 -19.35
CA PRO A 492 8.71 17.43 -17.91
C PRO A 492 7.50 17.86 -17.05
N GLN A 493 6.58 18.64 -17.61
CA GLN A 493 5.34 19.06 -16.97
C GLN A 493 4.13 18.19 -17.35
N TRP A 494 4.37 16.95 -17.77
CA TRP A 494 3.36 16.04 -18.32
C TRP A 494 2.11 15.90 -17.42
N GLU A 495 2.27 15.88 -16.10
CA GLU A 495 1.13 15.79 -15.16
C GLU A 495 0.17 16.96 -15.31
N SER A 496 0.69 18.19 -15.41
CA SER A 496 -0.14 19.39 -15.59
C SER A 496 -0.79 19.48 -16.98
N VAL A 497 -0.33 18.67 -17.94
CA VAL A 497 -0.89 18.59 -19.28
C VAL A 497 -2.01 17.55 -19.37
N LEU A 498 -2.05 16.58 -18.46
CA LEU A 498 -3.10 15.55 -18.44
C LEU A 498 -4.52 16.14 -18.41
N ASP A 499 -4.72 17.23 -17.69
CA ASP A 499 -6.03 17.90 -17.53
C ASP A 499 -6.34 18.92 -18.63
N GLN A 500 -5.51 18.98 -19.70
CA GLN A 500 -5.68 19.95 -20.78
C GLN A 500 -6.30 19.32 -22.03
N PRO A 501 -7.61 19.52 -22.29
CA PRO A 501 -8.25 19.03 -23.51
C PRO A 501 -7.55 19.56 -24.79
N GLY A 502 -7.34 18.69 -25.77
CA GLY A 502 -6.69 19.03 -27.04
C GLY A 502 -5.18 19.15 -26.99
N ALA A 503 -4.54 18.91 -25.83
CA ALA A 503 -3.09 18.94 -25.71
C ALA A 503 -2.42 17.66 -26.24
N TYR A 504 -3.09 16.51 -26.13
CA TYR A 504 -2.58 15.19 -26.54
C TYR A 504 -3.75 14.28 -26.98
N ASP A 505 -3.43 13.09 -27.48
CA ASP A 505 -4.40 12.06 -27.87
C ASP A 505 -4.30 10.82 -26.98
N VAL A 506 -3.10 10.45 -26.59
CA VAL A 506 -2.79 9.28 -25.77
C VAL A 506 -1.78 9.66 -24.70
N ALA A 507 -1.96 9.20 -23.48
CA ALA A 507 -0.96 9.35 -22.42
C ALA A 507 -0.42 7.98 -21.98
N LEU A 508 0.92 7.90 -21.77
CA LEU A 508 1.59 6.81 -21.05
C LEU A 508 1.66 7.21 -19.58
N VAL A 509 0.90 6.54 -18.74
CA VAL A 509 0.74 6.87 -17.32
C VAL A 509 0.83 5.63 -16.43
N GLY A 510 1.28 5.85 -15.19
CA GLY A 510 1.30 4.83 -14.15
C GLY A 510 0.17 5.03 -13.13
N SER A 511 -0.27 3.94 -12.53
CA SER A 511 -1.10 3.94 -11.32
C SER A 511 -0.45 3.05 -10.27
N ALA A 512 -0.52 3.44 -9.01
CA ALA A 512 -0.07 2.64 -7.88
C ALA A 512 -1.29 2.04 -7.18
N ASP A 513 -1.45 0.72 -7.30
CA ASP A 513 -2.57 -0.02 -6.72
C ASP A 513 -2.03 -1.23 -5.95
N ALA A 514 -1.62 -1.04 -4.70
CA ALA A 514 -1.16 -2.13 -3.85
C ALA A 514 -2.29 -3.15 -3.57
N TYR A 515 -3.53 -2.68 -3.54
CA TYR A 515 -4.72 -3.51 -3.40
C TYR A 515 -5.85 -2.93 -4.28
N PRO A 516 -6.56 -3.76 -5.05
CA PRO A 516 -7.62 -3.31 -5.94
C PRO A 516 -8.90 -2.94 -5.14
N SER A 517 -8.84 -1.88 -4.35
CA SER A 517 -10.01 -1.33 -3.68
C SER A 517 -10.98 -0.76 -4.70
N VAL A 518 -12.28 -0.81 -4.39
CA VAL A 518 -13.31 -0.22 -5.27
C VAL A 518 -13.09 1.28 -5.41
N ALA A 519 -12.63 1.94 -4.34
CA ALA A 519 -12.28 3.35 -4.35
C ALA A 519 -11.11 3.66 -5.29
N ALA A 520 -9.99 2.90 -5.22
CA ALA A 520 -8.84 3.08 -6.09
C ALA A 520 -9.18 2.85 -7.58
N ILE A 521 -9.95 1.79 -7.88
CA ILE A 521 -10.43 1.51 -9.25
C ILE A 521 -11.31 2.65 -9.76
N ARG A 522 -12.22 3.16 -8.91
CA ARG A 522 -13.09 4.28 -9.25
C ARG A 522 -12.27 5.54 -9.51
N GLN A 523 -11.36 5.91 -8.61
CA GLN A 523 -10.50 7.07 -8.77
C GLN A 523 -9.68 7.00 -10.06
N ALA A 524 -9.02 5.87 -10.33
CA ALA A 524 -8.29 5.67 -11.57
C ALA A 524 -9.16 5.77 -12.83
N HIS A 525 -10.46 5.51 -12.72
CA HIS A 525 -11.42 5.67 -13.81
C HIS A 525 -11.91 7.12 -13.94
N GLU A 526 -12.18 7.79 -12.80
CA GLU A 526 -12.64 9.19 -12.75
C GLU A 526 -11.52 10.14 -13.17
N ASP A 527 -10.30 9.95 -12.72
CA ASP A 527 -9.12 10.70 -13.17
C ASP A 527 -8.97 10.62 -14.69
N ARG A 528 -9.24 9.44 -15.28
CA ARG A 528 -9.29 9.28 -16.73
C ARG A 528 -10.44 10.03 -17.39
N ALA A 529 -11.60 10.07 -16.76
CA ALA A 529 -12.77 10.76 -17.27
C ALA A 529 -12.61 12.28 -17.20
N ASP A 530 -12.10 12.80 -16.08
CA ASP A 530 -11.87 14.22 -15.86
C ASP A 530 -10.78 14.78 -16.79
N ALA A 531 -9.70 14.04 -16.98
CA ALA A 531 -8.64 14.39 -17.95
C ALA A 531 -9.16 14.43 -19.40
N ARG A 532 -10.29 13.78 -19.69
CA ARG A 532 -10.80 13.65 -21.06
C ARG A 532 -11.71 14.77 -21.50
N ASP A 533 -12.52 15.39 -20.61
CA ASP A 533 -13.68 16.12 -21.12
C ASP A 533 -14.14 17.34 -20.35
N GLY A 534 -13.74 17.55 -19.10
CA GLY A 534 -14.53 18.42 -18.22
C GLY A 534 -16.03 18.04 -18.23
N LEU A 535 -16.35 16.93 -18.87
CA LEU A 535 -17.63 16.25 -19.00
C LEU A 535 -17.37 14.81 -18.54
N ALA A 536 -17.20 14.61 -17.24
CA ALA A 536 -17.44 13.31 -16.63
C ALA A 536 -18.92 12.97 -16.89
N THR A 537 -19.29 12.75 -18.12
CA THR A 537 -20.46 11.95 -18.43
C THR A 537 -20.07 10.55 -18.05
N ALA A 538 -20.19 10.32 -16.74
CA ALA A 538 -20.20 8.99 -16.21
C ALA A 538 -21.03 8.15 -17.17
N ASP A 539 -20.37 7.20 -17.86
CA ASP A 539 -21.13 6.18 -18.57
C ASP A 539 -22.14 5.63 -17.55
N PRO A 540 -23.45 5.76 -17.74
CA PRO A 540 -24.43 5.34 -16.74
C PRO A 540 -24.28 3.88 -16.36
N ASP A 541 -23.75 3.05 -17.27
CA ASP A 541 -23.50 1.63 -17.03
C ASP A 541 -22.30 1.46 -16.09
N VAL A 542 -21.22 2.23 -16.27
CA VAL A 542 -20.04 2.22 -15.38
C VAL A 542 -20.40 2.76 -13.99
N ALA A 543 -21.12 3.88 -13.93
CA ALA A 543 -21.61 4.42 -12.67
C ALA A 543 -22.49 3.41 -11.91
N SER A 544 -23.37 2.69 -12.65
CA SER A 544 -24.21 1.63 -12.08
C SER A 544 -23.38 0.44 -11.58
N LEU A 545 -22.28 0.09 -12.26
CA LEU A 545 -21.38 -0.97 -11.82
C LEU A 545 -20.66 -0.59 -10.53
N PHE A 546 -20.11 0.63 -10.43
CA PHE A 546 -19.51 1.12 -9.21
C PHE A 546 -20.51 1.19 -8.05
N ALA A 547 -21.72 1.69 -8.30
CA ALA A 547 -22.78 1.70 -7.29
C ALA A 547 -23.19 0.27 -6.84
N SER A 548 -23.10 -0.71 -7.74
CA SER A 548 -23.36 -2.12 -7.41
C SER A 548 -22.20 -2.72 -6.62
N LEU A 549 -20.96 -2.47 -7.03
CA LEU A 549 -19.75 -2.88 -6.31
C LEU A 549 -19.75 -2.34 -4.88
N GLY A 550 -20.10 -1.05 -4.71
CA GLY A 550 -20.21 -0.41 -3.40
C GLY A 550 -21.26 -1.02 -2.46
N ARG A 551 -22.15 -1.90 -2.97
CA ARG A 551 -23.24 -2.52 -2.18
C ARG A 551 -23.14 -4.03 -2.08
N THR A 552 -22.15 -4.65 -2.74
CA THR A 552 -22.05 -6.10 -2.85
C THR A 552 -21.06 -6.64 -1.81
N GLU A 553 -21.58 -7.42 -0.86
CA GLU A 553 -20.81 -8.04 0.22
C GLU A 553 -20.24 -9.42 -0.16
N ASP A 554 -20.85 -10.09 -1.12
CA ASP A 554 -20.46 -11.41 -1.59
C ASP A 554 -19.27 -11.33 -2.54
N ASP A 555 -18.18 -12.02 -2.24
CA ASP A 555 -16.93 -11.92 -2.99
C ASP A 555 -17.06 -12.48 -4.42
N ASP A 556 -17.84 -13.54 -4.63
CA ASP A 556 -18.09 -14.10 -5.96
C ASP A 556 -18.88 -13.11 -6.82
N ALA A 557 -19.93 -12.49 -6.24
CA ALA A 557 -20.72 -11.48 -6.92
C ALA A 557 -19.90 -10.21 -7.20
N ARG A 558 -18.98 -9.83 -6.32
CA ARG A 558 -18.02 -8.74 -6.57
C ARG A 558 -17.09 -9.07 -7.74
N GLY A 559 -16.55 -10.28 -7.79
CA GLY A 559 -15.73 -10.74 -8.90
C GLY A 559 -16.46 -10.66 -10.26
N GLU A 560 -17.75 -11.03 -10.31
CA GLU A 560 -18.57 -10.87 -11.52
C GLU A 560 -18.77 -9.39 -11.91
N LEU A 561 -18.95 -8.50 -10.94
CA LEU A 561 -19.09 -7.07 -11.21
C LEU A 561 -17.77 -6.45 -11.70
N LEU A 562 -16.63 -6.82 -11.09
CA LEU A 562 -15.30 -6.41 -11.55
C LEU A 562 -15.03 -6.89 -12.98
N LEU A 563 -15.40 -8.14 -13.32
CA LEU A 563 -15.30 -8.64 -14.68
C LEU A 563 -16.16 -7.82 -15.67
N ARG A 564 -17.36 -7.43 -15.28
CA ARG A 564 -18.22 -6.60 -16.12
C ARG A 564 -17.64 -5.21 -16.32
N LEU A 565 -17.04 -4.63 -15.29
CA LEU A 565 -16.35 -3.34 -15.34
C LEU A 565 -15.15 -3.41 -16.29
N ASP A 566 -14.30 -4.41 -16.13
CA ASP A 566 -13.11 -4.63 -16.96
C ASP A 566 -13.47 -4.84 -18.44
N ARG A 567 -14.51 -5.64 -18.71
CA ARG A 567 -15.09 -5.79 -20.07
C ARG A 567 -15.56 -4.47 -20.66
N ARG A 568 -16.16 -3.61 -19.85
CA ARG A 568 -16.63 -2.31 -20.31
C ARG A 568 -15.46 -1.42 -20.68
N MET A 569 -14.43 -1.35 -19.83
CA MET A 569 -13.21 -0.58 -20.09
C MET A 569 -12.53 -1.03 -21.40
N TYR A 570 -12.39 -2.35 -21.62
CA TYR A 570 -11.91 -2.88 -22.90
C TYR A 570 -12.87 -2.58 -24.06
N GLY A 571 -14.18 -2.62 -23.83
CA GLY A 571 -15.23 -2.32 -24.81
C GLY A 571 -15.17 -0.90 -25.35
N ASP A 572 -14.96 0.06 -24.48
CA ASP A 572 -14.96 1.50 -24.81
C ASP A 572 -13.66 1.97 -25.48
N ARG A 573 -12.61 1.14 -25.45
CA ARG A 573 -11.29 1.47 -26.04
C ARG A 573 -10.73 2.77 -25.47
N THR A 574 -10.87 2.96 -24.17
CA THR A 574 -10.44 4.18 -23.50
C THR A 574 -9.00 4.11 -23.03
N GLY A 575 -8.40 2.91 -23.05
CA GLY A 575 -7.02 2.68 -22.66
C GLY A 575 -6.60 1.24 -22.90
N LEU A 576 -5.38 0.92 -22.49
CA LEU A 576 -4.81 -0.42 -22.56
C LEU A 576 -3.77 -0.61 -21.44
N PRO A 577 -3.95 -1.55 -20.52
CA PRO A 577 -2.91 -1.94 -19.58
C PRO A 577 -1.70 -2.48 -20.33
N LEU A 578 -0.51 -2.17 -19.86
CA LEU A 578 0.75 -2.61 -20.48
C LEU A 578 1.46 -3.64 -19.62
N TYR A 579 1.96 -3.24 -18.47
CA TYR A 579 2.76 -4.09 -17.59
C TYR A 579 2.74 -3.59 -16.14
N GLN A 580 3.06 -4.49 -15.20
CA GLN A 580 3.42 -4.13 -13.84
C GLN A 580 4.87 -3.64 -13.83
N ARG A 581 5.19 -2.51 -13.16
CA ARG A 581 6.56 -2.02 -13.05
C ARG A 581 7.42 -3.05 -12.31
N PRO A 582 8.64 -3.31 -12.78
CA PRO A 582 9.55 -4.18 -12.06
C PRO A 582 10.02 -3.50 -10.76
N ALA A 583 10.39 -4.32 -9.79
CA ALA A 583 11.02 -3.89 -8.55
C ALA A 583 12.26 -4.74 -8.28
N VAL A 584 13.26 -4.14 -7.65
CA VAL A 584 14.47 -4.81 -7.22
C VAL A 584 14.84 -4.39 -5.81
N ALA A 585 15.22 -5.35 -4.99
CA ALA A 585 15.90 -5.10 -3.73
C ALA A 585 17.19 -5.91 -3.69
N ALA A 586 18.24 -5.33 -3.13
CA ALA A 586 19.50 -6.04 -2.95
C ALA A 586 20.01 -5.87 -1.52
N MET A 587 20.62 -6.92 -1.00
CA MET A 587 21.09 -6.92 0.38
C MET A 587 22.42 -7.65 0.54
N GLN A 588 23.20 -7.25 1.53
CA GLN A 588 24.39 -7.95 1.97
C GLN A 588 24.04 -9.39 2.38
N GLY A 589 24.92 -10.35 2.06
CA GLY A 589 24.67 -11.78 2.30
C GLY A 589 24.27 -12.15 3.74
N ARG A 590 24.63 -11.31 4.73
CA ARG A 590 24.27 -11.45 6.15
C ARG A 590 22.82 -11.08 6.46
N VAL A 591 22.15 -10.32 5.58
CA VAL A 591 20.75 -9.90 5.73
C VAL A 591 19.82 -10.92 5.08
N GLY A 592 18.68 -11.16 5.70
CA GLY A 592 17.61 -12.00 5.18
C GLY A 592 16.23 -11.41 5.48
N GLY A 593 15.19 -11.93 4.82
CA GLY A 593 13.81 -11.54 5.06
C GLY A 593 13.35 -10.30 4.28
N VAL A 594 14.21 -9.69 3.45
CA VAL A 594 13.79 -8.61 2.54
C VAL A 594 13.07 -9.21 1.34
N GLN A 595 11.96 -8.62 0.96
CA GLN A 595 11.16 -9.02 -0.19
C GLN A 595 10.61 -7.79 -0.92
N VAL A 596 10.23 -7.97 -2.17
CA VAL A 596 9.46 -7.01 -2.97
C VAL A 596 8.10 -7.60 -3.29
N SER A 597 7.07 -6.78 -3.35
CA SER A 597 5.70 -7.23 -3.61
C SER A 597 4.90 -6.15 -4.33
N PRO A 598 4.05 -6.52 -5.30
CA PRO A 598 3.12 -5.58 -5.93
C PRO A 598 1.99 -5.13 -4.99
N HIS A 599 1.90 -5.69 -3.80
CA HIS A 599 0.83 -5.45 -2.83
C HIS A 599 1.29 -4.63 -1.61
N GLN A 600 2.52 -4.13 -1.61
CA GLN A 600 3.11 -3.36 -0.52
C GLN A 600 3.67 -2.04 -1.02
N ALA A 601 3.69 -1.03 -0.15
CA ALA A 601 4.22 0.30 -0.49
C ALA A 601 5.74 0.26 -0.74
N GLY A 602 6.46 -0.62 -0.03
CA GLY A 602 7.89 -0.80 -0.19
C GLY A 602 8.46 -1.91 0.71
N ILE A 603 9.78 -1.98 0.76
CA ILE A 603 10.48 -3.07 1.47
C ILE A 603 10.37 -2.98 3.00
N LEU A 604 10.05 -1.80 3.55
CA LEU A 604 9.91 -1.62 4.99
C LEU A 604 8.58 -2.11 5.55
N ASP A 605 7.58 -2.37 4.72
CA ASP A 605 6.27 -2.90 5.17
C ASP A 605 6.43 -4.19 5.98
N ASP A 606 7.38 -5.02 5.60
CA ASP A 606 7.73 -6.26 6.28
C ASP A 606 9.10 -6.21 7.00
N ALA A 607 9.60 -5.04 7.37
CA ALA A 607 10.90 -4.87 8.03
C ALA A 607 11.06 -5.69 9.33
N TRP A 608 9.96 -6.03 9.98
CA TRP A 608 9.94 -6.93 11.14
C TRP A 608 10.41 -8.36 10.81
N ARG A 609 10.37 -8.78 9.54
CA ARG A 609 10.88 -10.07 9.05
C ARG A 609 12.40 -10.07 8.82
N TRP A 610 13.02 -8.88 8.81
CA TRP A 610 14.43 -8.78 8.51
C TRP A 610 15.27 -9.43 9.60
N THR A 611 16.29 -10.16 9.18
CA THR A 611 17.18 -10.90 10.06
C THR A 611 18.63 -10.60 9.76
N LEU A 612 19.48 -10.68 10.77
CA LEU A 612 20.92 -10.61 10.62
C LEU A 612 21.55 -11.96 11.01
N SER A 613 22.23 -12.60 10.06
CA SER A 613 23.09 -13.73 10.37
C SER A 613 24.38 -13.22 11.00
N PRO A 614 24.97 -13.94 12.00
CA PRO A 614 26.28 -13.61 12.51
C PRO A 614 27.28 -13.53 11.35
N ALA A 615 28.21 -12.54 11.43
CA ALA A 615 29.30 -12.46 10.46
C ALA A 615 30.02 -13.84 10.42
N ALA A 616 30.24 -14.38 9.24
CA ALA A 616 31.06 -15.58 9.10
C ALA A 616 32.45 -15.30 9.68
N PRO A 617 33.02 -16.21 10.50
CA PRO A 617 34.28 -16.02 11.18
C PRO A 617 35.47 -15.84 10.22
#